data_9c75c650dcd8aa5abc20c968423cd43a
#
_entry.id   9c75c650dcd8aa5abc20c968423cd43a
#
_cell.length_a   1.000
_cell.length_b   1.000
_cell.length_c   1.000
_cell.angle_alpha   90.00
_cell.angle_beta   90.00
_cell.angle_gamma   90.00
#
_symmetry.space_group_name_H-M   'P 1'
#
loop_
_entity.id
_entity.type
_entity.pdbx_description
1 polymer ?
#
loop_
_entity_poly.entity_id
_entity_poly.type
_entity_poly.pdbx_seq_one_letter_code
_entity_poly.pdbx_strand_id
1 'polypeptide(L)'
;EAISLIRGEAGTSVTISFAREGVKDLLVKTIPREPIAIPTTDTKLLPSGVFVISLYSFSETSADLFRGALREFVESKRDKLILDLRNNPGGYLEAAVSMASWFLPTGKVIVTEDFGGKRESVVHRSRGYDIFNENLKFVILVNGGSASASEIMAGALSEYGKATLVGEKTFGKGSVQELVDITKDTSLKVTVAHWLTPLGNSISSGGLKPQIEVKITPEDVKAGKDPQLDRAVEYLLK
;
A
#
# COMPACT_ATOMS: atom_id res chain seq x y z
N GLU A 1 -23.22 -9.56 11.50
CA GLU A 1 -24.49 -10.06 10.96
C GLU A 1 -24.52 -10.00 9.43
N ALA A 2 -24.37 -8.82 8.75
CA ALA A 2 -24.39 -8.74 7.28
C ALA A 2 -23.35 -9.66 6.60
N ILE A 3 -22.13 -9.69 7.12
CA ILE A 3 -21.04 -10.53 6.60
C ILE A 3 -21.39 -12.01 6.67
N SER A 4 -22.02 -12.48 7.75
CA SER A 4 -22.41 -13.88 7.90
C SER A 4 -23.54 -14.31 6.95
N LEU A 5 -24.39 -13.37 6.54
CA LEU A 5 -25.45 -13.58 5.55
C LEU A 5 -24.88 -13.61 4.11
N ILE A 6 -23.87 -12.79 3.83
CA ILE A 6 -23.22 -12.72 2.50
C ILE A 6 -22.31 -13.93 2.28
N ARG A 7 -21.50 -14.30 3.27
CA ARG A 7 -20.61 -15.48 3.21
C ARG A 7 -21.43 -16.76 3.22
N GLY A 8 -20.87 -17.83 2.68
CA GLY A 8 -21.45 -19.16 2.64
C GLY A 8 -20.55 -20.13 1.88
N GLU A 9 -21.02 -21.38 1.70
CA GLU A 9 -20.27 -22.41 0.99
C GLU A 9 -20.06 -22.05 -0.47
N ALA A 10 -18.88 -22.38 -1.00
CA ALA A 10 -18.56 -22.23 -2.43
C ALA A 10 -19.56 -23.03 -3.29
N GLY A 11 -19.97 -22.48 -4.43
CA GLY A 11 -20.95 -23.05 -5.32
C GLY A 11 -22.41 -22.71 -4.97
N THR A 12 -22.67 -22.09 -3.80
CA THR A 12 -24.00 -21.53 -3.48
C THR A 12 -24.11 -20.09 -4.00
N SER A 13 -25.31 -19.51 -3.96
CA SER A 13 -25.55 -18.13 -4.39
C SER A 13 -26.14 -17.27 -3.28
N VAL A 14 -25.90 -15.98 -3.33
CA VAL A 14 -26.55 -14.97 -2.49
C VAL A 14 -27.20 -13.90 -3.35
N THR A 15 -28.41 -13.50 -3.00
CA THR A 15 -29.08 -12.38 -3.65
C THR A 15 -28.98 -11.15 -2.77
N ILE A 16 -28.43 -10.07 -3.32
CA ILE A 16 -28.18 -8.81 -2.61
C ILE A 16 -28.90 -7.67 -3.35
N SER A 17 -29.61 -6.84 -2.59
CA SER A 17 -30.21 -5.61 -3.09
C SER A 17 -29.32 -4.42 -2.74
N PHE A 18 -28.88 -3.65 -3.75
CA PHE A 18 -28.04 -2.50 -3.60
C PHE A 18 -28.82 -1.20 -3.84
N ALA A 19 -28.70 -0.25 -2.91
CA ALA A 19 -29.08 1.13 -3.17
C ALA A 19 -27.90 1.86 -3.83
N ARG A 20 -28.17 2.60 -4.91
CA ARG A 20 -27.16 3.42 -5.58
C ARG A 20 -27.68 4.85 -5.70
N GLU A 21 -26.86 5.80 -5.31
CA GLU A 21 -27.20 7.23 -5.46
C GLU A 21 -27.53 7.57 -6.92
N GLY A 22 -28.62 8.32 -7.12
CA GLY A 22 -29.14 8.67 -8.44
C GLY A 22 -29.94 7.58 -9.16
N VAL A 23 -30.11 6.38 -8.55
CA VAL A 23 -30.96 5.30 -9.07
C VAL A 23 -32.16 5.09 -8.15
N LYS A 24 -33.39 5.23 -8.70
CA LYS A 24 -34.64 5.18 -7.91
C LYS A 24 -34.92 3.76 -7.37
N ASP A 25 -34.63 2.73 -8.18
CA ASP A 25 -34.95 1.34 -7.86
C ASP A 25 -33.73 0.60 -7.30
N LEU A 26 -33.98 -0.36 -6.40
CA LEU A 26 -32.93 -1.22 -5.87
C LEU A 26 -32.37 -2.12 -6.99
N LEU A 27 -31.06 -2.19 -7.08
CA LEU A 27 -30.38 -3.09 -7.98
C LEU A 27 -30.25 -4.47 -7.32
N VAL A 28 -31.05 -5.45 -7.75
CA VAL A 28 -31.00 -6.81 -7.24
C VAL A 28 -30.00 -7.62 -8.04
N LYS A 29 -29.03 -8.25 -7.38
CA LYS A 29 -28.01 -9.09 -8.01
C LYS A 29 -27.91 -10.43 -7.28
N THR A 30 -27.96 -11.53 -8.04
CA THR A 30 -27.61 -12.86 -7.54
C THR A 30 -26.17 -13.14 -7.89
N ILE A 31 -25.36 -13.41 -6.87
CA ILE A 31 -23.90 -13.57 -6.96
C ILE A 31 -23.54 -14.98 -6.54
N PRO A 32 -22.87 -15.78 -7.38
CA PRO A 32 -22.34 -17.06 -6.96
C PRO A 32 -21.21 -16.88 -5.96
N ARG A 33 -21.14 -17.75 -4.96
CA ARG A 33 -20.04 -17.77 -4.00
C ARG A 33 -18.95 -18.67 -4.52
N GLU A 34 -17.77 -18.09 -4.68
CA GLU A 34 -16.59 -18.81 -5.14
C GLU A 34 -15.40 -18.46 -4.22
N PRO A 35 -14.41 -19.35 -4.12
CA PRO A 35 -13.14 -18.99 -3.50
C PRO A 35 -12.48 -17.85 -4.28
N ILE A 36 -12.27 -16.71 -3.63
CA ILE A 36 -11.59 -15.57 -4.25
C ILE A 36 -10.12 -15.63 -3.84
N ALA A 37 -9.24 -15.96 -4.78
CA ALA A 37 -7.81 -15.77 -4.61
C ALA A 37 -7.47 -14.32 -4.89
N ILE A 38 -7.21 -13.54 -3.84
CA ILE A 38 -6.69 -12.17 -4.00
C ILE A 38 -5.18 -12.28 -4.07
N PRO A 39 -4.54 -11.94 -5.21
CA PRO A 39 -3.08 -11.95 -5.28
C PRO A 39 -2.52 -10.94 -4.28
N THR A 40 -1.42 -11.28 -3.62
CA THR A 40 -0.70 -10.35 -2.75
C THR A 40 0.19 -9.42 -3.56
N THR A 41 0.74 -9.93 -4.66
CA THR A 41 1.69 -9.23 -5.54
C THR A 41 1.51 -9.69 -6.97
N ASP A 42 1.56 -8.76 -7.92
CA ASP A 42 1.63 -9.03 -9.36
C ASP A 42 2.79 -8.26 -9.98
N THR A 43 3.34 -8.79 -11.07
CA THR A 43 4.40 -8.15 -11.86
C THR A 43 4.00 -7.96 -13.31
N LYS A 44 4.47 -6.87 -13.92
CA LYS A 44 4.23 -6.60 -15.34
C LYS A 44 5.38 -5.79 -15.94
N LEU A 45 5.93 -6.26 -17.06
CA LEU A 45 6.81 -5.45 -17.89
C LEU A 45 5.97 -4.73 -18.96
N LEU A 46 5.98 -3.40 -18.91
CA LEU A 46 5.27 -2.58 -19.90
C LEU A 46 6.03 -2.51 -21.23
N PRO A 47 5.35 -2.26 -22.36
CA PRO A 47 6.00 -2.06 -23.67
C PRO A 47 7.03 -0.93 -23.67
N SER A 48 6.89 0.06 -22.77
CA SER A 48 7.84 1.15 -22.54
C SER A 48 9.16 0.71 -21.90
N GLY A 49 9.29 -0.55 -21.45
CA GLY A 49 10.43 -1.07 -20.72
C GLY A 49 10.40 -0.75 -19.22
N VAL A 50 9.35 -0.14 -18.71
CA VAL A 50 9.14 0.08 -17.26
C VAL A 50 8.59 -1.21 -16.64
N PHE A 51 9.19 -1.64 -15.53
CA PHE A 51 8.73 -2.79 -14.76
C PHE A 51 7.78 -2.31 -13.64
N VAL A 52 6.65 -2.96 -13.51
CA VAL A 52 5.63 -2.63 -12.49
C VAL A 52 5.50 -3.79 -11.53
N ILE A 53 5.56 -3.50 -10.24
CA ILE A 53 5.20 -4.41 -9.15
C ILE A 53 3.95 -3.83 -8.50
N SER A 54 2.83 -4.56 -8.55
CA SER A 54 1.62 -4.22 -7.80
C SER A 54 1.60 -5.00 -6.50
N LEU A 55 1.51 -4.30 -5.37
CA LEU A 55 1.43 -4.90 -4.04
C LEU A 55 0.08 -4.54 -3.43
N TYR A 56 -0.76 -5.53 -3.18
CA TYR A 56 -2.14 -5.32 -2.73
C TYR A 56 -2.32 -5.36 -1.21
N SER A 57 -1.40 -5.98 -0.48
CA SER A 57 -1.39 -5.99 0.99
C SER A 57 -0.02 -6.33 1.55
N PHE A 58 0.26 -5.90 2.77
CA PHE A 58 1.44 -6.29 3.55
C PHE A 58 1.09 -7.50 4.43
N SER A 59 0.84 -8.65 3.79
CA SER A 59 0.55 -9.92 4.46
C SER A 59 1.82 -10.59 5.01
N GLU A 60 1.66 -11.69 5.73
CA GLU A 60 2.78 -12.46 6.29
C GLU A 60 3.74 -12.95 5.18
N THR A 61 3.22 -13.34 4.03
CA THR A 61 4.01 -13.85 2.89
C THR A 61 4.47 -12.76 1.92
N SER A 62 4.00 -11.53 2.09
CA SER A 62 4.22 -10.45 1.12
C SER A 62 5.70 -10.08 0.95
N ALA A 63 6.51 -10.17 2.02
CA ALA A 63 7.94 -9.87 1.94
C ALA A 63 8.69 -10.87 1.03
N ASP A 64 8.35 -12.16 1.08
CA ASP A 64 8.94 -13.19 0.23
C ASP A 64 8.47 -13.07 -1.22
N LEU A 65 7.19 -12.79 -1.44
CA LEU A 65 6.63 -12.54 -2.77
C LEU A 65 7.25 -11.30 -3.41
N PHE A 66 7.40 -10.22 -2.64
CA PHE A 66 8.06 -9.00 -3.10
C PHE A 66 9.54 -9.25 -3.47
N ARG A 67 10.25 -10.05 -2.67
CA ARG A 67 11.61 -10.48 -3.02
C ARG A 67 11.65 -11.25 -4.34
N GLY A 68 10.66 -12.11 -4.60
CA GLY A 68 10.48 -12.78 -5.89
C GLY A 68 10.30 -11.79 -7.03
N ALA A 69 9.39 -10.81 -6.86
CA ALA A 69 9.14 -9.75 -7.84
C ALA A 69 10.39 -8.88 -8.11
N LEU A 70 11.17 -8.55 -7.07
CA LEU A 70 12.44 -7.85 -7.24
C LEU A 70 13.47 -8.69 -8.02
N ARG A 71 13.49 -10.01 -7.84
CA ARG A 71 14.34 -10.91 -8.64
C ARG A 71 13.95 -10.85 -10.11
N GLU A 72 12.66 -10.96 -10.43
CA GLU A 72 12.16 -10.82 -11.81
C GLU A 72 12.54 -9.46 -12.41
N PHE A 73 12.43 -8.38 -11.62
CA PHE A 73 12.87 -7.05 -12.05
C PHE A 73 14.36 -7.04 -12.40
N VAL A 74 15.24 -7.57 -11.54
CA VAL A 74 16.69 -7.64 -11.78
C VAL A 74 16.99 -8.48 -13.01
N GLU A 75 16.35 -9.64 -13.16
CA GLU A 75 16.52 -10.54 -14.32
C GLU A 75 16.04 -9.90 -15.61
N SER A 76 15.06 -8.98 -15.55
CA SER A 76 14.60 -8.21 -16.72
C SER A 76 15.63 -7.22 -17.26
N LYS A 77 16.71 -6.94 -16.53
CA LYS A 77 17.78 -5.99 -16.86
C LYS A 77 17.26 -4.58 -17.14
N ARG A 78 16.17 -4.19 -16.48
CA ARG A 78 15.60 -2.84 -16.54
C ARG A 78 16.07 -2.00 -15.38
N ASP A 79 16.04 -0.68 -15.55
CA ASP A 79 16.45 0.34 -14.59
C ASP A 79 15.28 1.20 -14.10
N LYS A 80 14.06 0.93 -14.58
CA LYS A 80 12.84 1.71 -14.30
C LYS A 80 11.82 0.83 -13.60
N LEU A 81 11.50 1.20 -12.35
CA LEU A 81 10.59 0.46 -11.48
C LEU A 81 9.41 1.34 -11.07
N ILE A 82 8.23 0.79 -11.14
CA ILE A 82 7.03 1.32 -10.49
C ILE A 82 6.58 0.31 -9.43
N LEU A 83 6.39 0.77 -8.19
CA LEU A 83 5.68 0.03 -7.14
C LEU A 83 4.29 0.62 -7.00
N ASP A 84 3.27 -0.15 -7.32
CA ASP A 84 1.87 0.28 -7.20
C ASP A 84 1.32 -0.12 -5.82
N LEU A 85 1.12 0.88 -4.96
CA LEU A 85 0.52 0.75 -3.62
C LEU A 85 -0.89 1.36 -3.57
N ARG A 86 -1.50 1.69 -4.71
CA ARG A 86 -2.86 2.22 -4.74
C ARG A 86 -3.84 1.17 -4.19
N ASN A 87 -4.78 1.63 -3.39
CA ASN A 87 -5.77 0.79 -2.70
C ASN A 87 -5.19 -0.30 -1.77
N ASN A 88 -3.90 -0.20 -1.42
CA ASN A 88 -3.28 -1.10 -0.47
C ASN A 88 -3.49 -0.59 0.96
N PRO A 89 -4.33 -1.24 1.79
CA PRO A 89 -4.67 -0.76 3.14
C PRO A 89 -3.54 -0.94 4.16
N GLY A 90 -2.40 -1.47 3.73
CA GLY A 90 -1.27 -1.79 4.58
C GLY A 90 -1.26 -3.26 5.05
N GLY A 91 -0.88 -3.47 6.30
CA GLY A 91 -0.75 -4.78 6.92
C GLY A 91 0.39 -4.80 7.94
N TYR A 92 1.22 -5.84 7.90
CA TYR A 92 2.30 -6.02 8.86
C TYR A 92 3.42 -4.98 8.71
N LEU A 93 3.78 -4.34 9.83
CA LEU A 93 4.89 -3.40 9.92
C LEU A 93 6.22 -4.04 9.48
N GLU A 94 6.50 -5.26 9.96
CA GLU A 94 7.73 -5.96 9.65
C GLU A 94 7.90 -6.25 8.16
N ALA A 95 6.80 -6.44 7.43
CA ALA A 95 6.83 -6.59 5.98
C ALA A 95 7.26 -5.27 5.30
N ALA A 96 6.70 -4.12 5.74
CA ALA A 96 7.10 -2.82 5.21
C ALA A 96 8.58 -2.51 5.50
N VAL A 97 9.05 -2.79 6.72
CA VAL A 97 10.46 -2.63 7.10
C VAL A 97 11.36 -3.52 6.23
N SER A 98 11.01 -4.79 6.06
CA SER A 98 11.78 -5.73 5.24
C SER A 98 11.83 -5.29 3.77
N MET A 99 10.70 -4.87 3.19
CA MET A 99 10.64 -4.43 1.80
C MET A 99 11.39 -3.12 1.56
N ALA A 100 11.24 -2.12 2.44
CA ALA A 100 11.98 -0.86 2.34
C ALA A 100 13.50 -1.07 2.46
N SER A 101 13.93 -2.11 3.20
CA SER A 101 15.34 -2.44 3.39
C SER A 101 16.07 -2.85 2.12
N TRP A 102 15.36 -3.22 1.04
CA TRP A 102 15.97 -3.51 -0.26
C TRP A 102 16.55 -2.28 -0.94
N PHE A 103 16.12 -1.08 -0.54
CA PHE A 103 16.47 0.20 -1.15
C PHE A 103 17.28 1.12 -0.21
N LEU A 104 17.50 0.72 1.04
CA LEU A 104 18.09 1.58 2.07
C LEU A 104 19.28 0.89 2.75
N PRO A 105 20.37 1.64 3.02
CA PRO A 105 21.49 1.15 3.81
C PRO A 105 21.07 0.73 5.24
N THR A 106 21.88 -0.12 5.84
CA THR A 106 21.70 -0.57 7.23
C THR A 106 21.54 0.62 8.18
N GLY A 107 20.60 0.49 9.12
CA GLY A 107 20.41 1.43 10.22
C GLY A 107 19.62 2.70 9.87
N LYS A 108 19.28 2.94 8.60
CA LYS A 108 18.39 4.04 8.22
C LYS A 108 17.02 3.85 8.88
N VAL A 109 16.50 4.91 9.48
CA VAL A 109 15.16 4.90 10.10
C VAL A 109 14.11 4.69 9.01
N ILE A 110 13.21 3.74 9.19
CA ILE A 110 12.07 3.55 8.31
C ILE A 110 10.82 4.19 8.90
N VAL A 111 10.60 3.96 10.19
CA VAL A 111 9.49 4.55 10.93
C VAL A 111 9.81 4.59 12.41
N THR A 112 9.23 5.53 13.14
CA THR A 112 9.30 5.61 14.59
C THR A 112 7.90 5.52 15.18
N GLU A 113 7.73 4.67 16.22
CA GLU A 113 6.55 4.68 17.08
C GLU A 113 6.76 5.73 18.17
N ASP A 114 6.00 6.81 18.09
CA ASP A 114 6.02 7.88 19.09
C ASP A 114 4.86 7.73 20.08
N PHE A 115 5.19 7.51 21.33
CA PHE A 115 4.22 7.34 22.43
C PHE A 115 3.84 8.66 23.10
N GLY A 116 4.19 9.81 22.52
CA GLY A 116 3.86 11.13 23.05
C GLY A 116 4.52 11.42 24.40
N GLY A 117 5.73 10.95 24.62
CA GLY A 117 6.50 11.13 25.86
C GLY A 117 6.06 10.23 27.03
N LYS A 118 5.08 9.34 26.85
CA LYS A 118 4.64 8.41 27.91
C LYS A 118 5.60 7.25 28.13
N ARG A 119 6.36 6.89 27.12
CA ARG A 119 7.47 5.92 27.14
C ARG A 119 8.45 6.24 26.02
N GLU A 120 9.61 5.59 26.00
CA GLU A 120 10.58 5.74 24.93
C GLU A 120 10.00 5.33 23.57
N SER A 121 10.35 6.09 22.54
CA SER A 121 9.94 5.78 21.16
C SER A 121 10.66 4.53 20.66
N VAL A 122 9.96 3.73 19.86
CA VAL A 122 10.54 2.56 19.20
C VAL A 122 10.89 2.90 17.76
N VAL A 123 12.16 2.70 17.39
CA VAL A 123 12.67 3.05 16.05
C VAL A 123 12.91 1.80 15.23
N HIS A 124 12.16 1.65 14.14
CA HIS A 124 12.33 0.57 13.17
C HIS A 124 13.30 1.00 12.08
N ARG A 125 14.34 0.19 11.87
CA ARG A 125 15.46 0.52 11.00
C ARG A 125 15.60 -0.46 9.85
N SER A 126 16.17 0.02 8.75
CA SER A 126 16.55 -0.79 7.59
C SER A 126 17.55 -1.88 7.99
N ARG A 127 17.32 -3.09 7.45
CA ARG A 127 18.23 -4.24 7.51
C ARG A 127 19.41 -4.10 6.57
N GLY A 128 19.33 -3.17 5.58
CA GLY A 128 20.44 -2.78 4.72
C GLY A 128 20.76 -3.75 3.61
N TYR A 129 19.77 -4.33 2.95
CA TYR A 129 20.02 -5.10 1.73
C TYR A 129 20.60 -4.22 0.62
N ASP A 130 20.03 -3.02 0.45
CA ASP A 130 20.51 -1.88 -0.38
C ASP A 130 21.12 -2.32 -1.71
N ILE A 131 20.40 -3.17 -2.45
CA ILE A 131 20.90 -3.83 -3.66
C ILE A 131 20.86 -2.93 -4.90
N PHE A 132 20.18 -1.79 -4.82
CA PHE A 132 19.99 -0.88 -5.94
C PHE A 132 20.88 0.34 -5.83
N ASN A 133 21.59 0.65 -6.92
CA ASN A 133 22.42 1.84 -7.03
C ASN A 133 21.61 3.06 -7.53
N GLU A 134 22.30 4.18 -7.74
CA GLU A 134 21.72 5.48 -8.17
C GLU A 134 21.09 5.44 -9.58
N ASN A 135 21.36 4.41 -10.39
CA ASN A 135 20.78 4.28 -11.73
C ASN A 135 19.32 3.83 -11.70
N LEU A 136 18.84 3.29 -10.55
CA LEU A 136 17.45 2.91 -10.41
C LEU A 136 16.57 4.17 -10.46
N LYS A 137 15.73 4.27 -11.48
CA LYS A 137 14.63 5.25 -11.54
C LYS A 137 13.39 4.62 -10.93
N PHE A 138 12.94 5.16 -9.79
CA PHE A 138 11.90 4.51 -9.00
C PHE A 138 10.73 5.45 -8.68
N VAL A 139 9.53 4.98 -8.97
CA VAL A 139 8.25 5.65 -8.64
C VAL A 139 7.40 4.74 -7.78
N ILE A 140 6.71 5.32 -6.82
CA ILE A 140 5.66 4.65 -6.05
C ILE A 140 4.32 5.32 -6.37
N LEU A 141 3.35 4.54 -6.88
CA LEU A 141 1.98 5.01 -7.07
C LEU A 141 1.22 4.90 -5.75
N VAL A 142 0.54 5.97 -5.38
CA VAL A 142 -0.26 6.07 -4.15
C VAL A 142 -1.60 6.73 -4.39
N ASN A 143 -2.60 6.41 -3.56
CA ASN A 143 -3.91 7.07 -3.56
C ASN A 143 -4.54 7.07 -2.15
N GLY A 144 -5.76 7.58 -2.02
CA GLY A 144 -6.51 7.59 -0.76
C GLY A 144 -6.78 6.22 -0.13
N GLY A 145 -6.55 5.12 -0.85
CA GLY A 145 -6.61 3.75 -0.34
C GLY A 145 -5.27 3.22 0.19
N SER A 146 -4.16 3.94 -0.06
CA SER A 146 -2.83 3.60 0.45
C SER A 146 -2.74 3.99 1.93
N ALA A 147 -2.62 3.02 2.84
CA ALA A 147 -2.69 3.27 4.29
C ALA A 147 -1.65 2.47 5.09
N SER A 148 -1.32 2.96 6.31
CA SER A 148 -0.52 2.21 7.30
C SER A 148 0.84 1.76 6.76
N ALA A 149 1.13 0.46 6.65
CA ALA A 149 2.39 -0.10 6.13
C ALA A 149 2.76 0.45 4.74
N SER A 150 1.76 0.74 3.87
CA SER A 150 1.98 1.40 2.58
C SER A 150 2.56 2.81 2.75
N GLU A 151 2.04 3.56 3.72
CA GLU A 151 2.51 4.91 4.02
C GLU A 151 3.89 4.89 4.68
N ILE A 152 4.15 3.89 5.53
CA ILE A 152 5.47 3.69 6.14
C ILE A 152 6.53 3.47 5.07
N MET A 153 6.32 2.53 4.16
CA MET A 153 7.27 2.22 3.10
C MET A 153 7.42 3.39 2.12
N ALA A 154 6.31 3.95 1.63
CA ALA A 154 6.31 5.06 0.68
C ALA A 154 6.95 6.32 1.27
N GLY A 155 6.63 6.66 2.53
CA GLY A 155 7.18 7.80 3.24
C GLY A 155 8.68 7.68 3.43
N ALA A 156 9.16 6.52 3.91
CA ALA A 156 10.59 6.29 4.11
C ALA A 156 11.37 6.42 2.79
N LEU A 157 10.94 5.73 1.74
CA LEU A 157 11.65 5.74 0.46
C LEU A 157 11.62 7.10 -0.21
N SER A 158 10.52 7.83 -0.06
CA SER A 158 10.39 9.19 -0.60
C SER A 158 11.27 10.20 0.15
N GLU A 159 11.26 10.17 1.50
CA GLU A 159 12.06 11.11 2.31
C GLU A 159 13.57 10.89 2.17
N TYR A 160 14.01 9.66 1.86
CA TYR A 160 15.41 9.39 1.49
C TYR A 160 15.72 9.65 0.02
N GLY A 161 14.78 10.16 -0.77
CA GLY A 161 14.99 10.44 -2.20
C GLY A 161 15.19 9.20 -3.05
N LYS A 162 14.83 8.02 -2.55
CA LYS A 162 14.94 6.75 -3.30
C LYS A 162 13.80 6.55 -4.30
N ALA A 163 12.61 7.11 -4.01
CA ALA A 163 11.45 7.01 -4.88
C ALA A 163 10.69 8.34 -4.95
N THR A 164 10.07 8.60 -6.10
CA THR A 164 9.12 9.71 -6.29
C THR A 164 7.69 9.19 -6.14
N LEU A 165 6.88 9.83 -5.29
CA LEU A 165 5.46 9.48 -5.16
C LEU A 165 4.65 10.15 -6.26
N VAL A 166 3.80 9.37 -6.93
CA VAL A 166 2.89 9.83 -7.98
C VAL A 166 1.47 9.36 -7.65
N GLY A 167 0.48 10.21 -7.85
CA GLY A 167 -0.93 9.88 -7.66
C GLY A 167 -1.68 10.85 -6.78
N GLU A 168 -2.39 10.36 -5.79
CA GLU A 168 -3.19 11.19 -4.87
C GLU A 168 -2.70 11.02 -3.43
N LYS A 169 -3.08 11.97 -2.58
CA LYS A 169 -2.79 11.94 -1.15
C LYS A 169 -3.25 10.64 -0.51
N THR A 170 -2.39 10.05 0.34
CA THR A 170 -2.68 8.80 1.03
C THR A 170 -3.71 8.96 2.16
N PHE A 171 -4.12 7.85 2.76
CA PHE A 171 -5.20 7.81 3.74
C PHE A 171 -4.88 8.58 5.03
N GLY A 172 -3.65 8.51 5.55
CA GLY A 172 -3.26 9.13 6.82
C GLY A 172 -3.51 8.26 8.05
N LYS A 173 -3.40 6.93 7.92
CA LYS A 173 -3.52 6.00 9.05
C LYS A 173 -2.19 5.91 9.80
N GLY A 174 -1.87 6.96 10.54
CA GLY A 174 -0.65 7.07 11.31
C GLY A 174 -0.78 6.68 12.80
N SER A 175 -1.87 6.03 13.21
CA SER A 175 -2.06 5.58 14.59
C SER A 175 -1.64 4.12 14.77
N VAL A 176 -0.87 3.85 15.84
CA VAL A 176 -0.61 2.50 16.35
C VAL A 176 -1.75 2.14 17.31
N GLN A 177 -2.40 1.03 17.04
CA GLN A 177 -3.53 0.58 17.85
C GLN A 177 -3.24 -0.77 18.48
N GLU A 178 -3.50 -0.88 19.76
CA GLU A 178 -3.43 -2.11 20.53
C GLU A 178 -4.84 -2.62 20.83
N LEU A 179 -5.04 -3.92 20.72
CA LEU A 179 -6.29 -4.58 21.09
C LEU A 179 -6.11 -5.14 22.51
N VAL A 180 -6.85 -4.58 23.44
CA VAL A 180 -6.82 -5.00 24.85
C VAL A 180 -8.07 -5.83 25.13
N ASP A 181 -7.88 -7.09 25.45
CA ASP A 181 -8.99 -7.97 25.83
C ASP A 181 -9.54 -7.57 27.19
N ILE A 182 -10.84 -7.28 27.27
CA ILE A 182 -11.55 -6.90 28.49
C ILE A 182 -12.25 -8.13 29.08
N THR A 183 -12.87 -8.93 28.22
CA THR A 183 -13.49 -10.21 28.59
C THR A 183 -13.17 -11.25 27.51
N LYS A 184 -13.66 -12.49 27.67
CA LYS A 184 -13.50 -13.54 26.64
C LYS A 184 -14.07 -13.17 25.27
N ASP A 185 -15.08 -12.30 25.25
CA ASP A 185 -15.87 -11.99 24.04
C ASP A 185 -15.80 -10.50 23.67
N THR A 186 -15.08 -9.68 24.43
CA THR A 186 -14.98 -8.24 24.18
C THR A 186 -13.56 -7.74 24.30
N SER A 187 -13.17 -6.87 23.38
CA SER A 187 -11.87 -6.20 23.38
C SER A 187 -12.03 -4.70 23.13
N LEU A 188 -11.10 -3.92 23.64
CA LEU A 188 -11.00 -2.48 23.46
C LEU A 188 -9.82 -2.17 22.54
N LYS A 189 -10.07 -1.44 21.48
CA LYS A 189 -9.04 -0.95 20.56
C LYS A 189 -8.57 0.43 21.00
N VAL A 190 -7.34 0.53 21.44
CA VAL A 190 -6.76 1.77 22.01
C VAL A 190 -5.63 2.27 21.12
N THR A 191 -5.61 3.57 20.80
CA THR A 191 -4.46 4.20 20.17
C THR A 191 -3.38 4.43 21.22
N VAL A 192 -2.21 3.84 21.03
CA VAL A 192 -1.09 3.85 21.97
C VAL A 192 0.10 4.67 21.49
N ALA A 193 0.27 4.83 20.17
CA ALA A 193 1.35 5.62 19.58
C ALA A 193 0.95 6.18 18.20
N HIS A 194 1.83 7.03 17.67
CA HIS A 194 1.73 7.55 16.31
C HIS A 194 2.97 7.17 15.49
N TRP A 195 2.75 6.89 14.20
CA TRP A 195 3.83 6.66 13.26
C TRP A 195 4.43 7.97 12.80
N LEU A 196 5.74 8.11 12.98
CA LEU A 196 6.54 9.21 12.42
C LEU A 196 7.44 8.68 11.30
N THR A 197 7.50 9.41 10.19
CA THR A 197 8.43 9.14 9.08
C THR A 197 9.88 9.38 9.51
N PRO A 198 10.90 9.01 8.70
CA PRO A 198 12.31 9.28 9.04
C PRO A 198 12.63 10.73 9.42
N LEU A 199 11.96 11.71 8.80
CA LEU A 199 12.13 13.12 9.10
C LEU A 199 11.26 13.62 10.28
N GLY A 200 10.55 12.71 10.97
CA GLY A 200 9.71 13.05 12.12
C GLY A 200 8.31 13.58 11.77
N ASN A 201 7.89 13.49 10.51
CA ASN A 201 6.56 13.91 10.11
C ASN A 201 5.51 12.86 10.53
N SER A 202 4.41 13.32 11.14
CA SER A 202 3.32 12.41 11.53
C SER A 202 2.49 12.00 10.31
N ILE A 203 2.36 10.71 10.09
CA ILE A 203 1.48 10.14 9.05
C ILE A 203 0.01 10.47 9.34
N SER A 204 -0.37 10.58 10.63
CA SER A 204 -1.72 10.98 11.07
C SER A 204 -2.12 12.42 10.68
N SER A 205 -1.15 13.26 10.34
CA SER A 205 -1.40 14.65 9.93
C SER A 205 -1.98 14.79 8.53
N GLY A 206 -2.68 13.76 8.09
CA GLY A 206 -3.46 13.74 6.85
C GLY A 206 -2.78 13.01 5.70
N GLY A 207 -1.91 12.06 5.98
CA GLY A 207 -1.26 11.20 4.99
C GLY A 207 -0.08 11.84 4.25
N LEU A 208 0.49 11.06 3.32
CA LEU A 208 1.59 11.52 2.47
C LEU A 208 1.04 12.26 1.26
N LYS A 209 1.64 13.40 0.95
CA LYS A 209 1.34 14.14 -0.28
C LYS A 209 2.32 13.69 -1.37
N PRO A 210 1.86 13.21 -2.54
CA PRO A 210 2.75 12.84 -3.63
C PRO A 210 3.47 14.07 -4.20
N GLN A 211 4.70 13.90 -4.68
CA GLN A 211 5.45 14.95 -5.38
C GLN A 211 4.82 15.29 -6.74
N ILE A 212 4.19 14.29 -7.37
CA ILE A 212 3.48 14.47 -8.63
C ILE A 212 2.02 14.09 -8.40
N GLU A 213 1.18 15.12 -8.21
CA GLU A 213 -0.24 14.91 -7.97
C GLU A 213 -0.97 14.67 -9.31
N VAL A 214 -1.68 13.55 -9.40
CA VAL A 214 -2.51 13.17 -10.54
C VAL A 214 -3.77 12.52 -10.03
N LYS A 215 -4.93 13.06 -10.42
CA LYS A 215 -6.25 12.51 -10.07
C LYS A 215 -6.75 11.59 -11.17
N ILE A 216 -7.48 10.55 -10.78
CA ILE A 216 -8.26 9.72 -11.71
C ILE A 216 -9.71 10.22 -11.66
N THR A 217 -10.24 10.64 -12.81
CA THR A 217 -11.63 11.09 -12.89
C THR A 217 -12.58 9.93 -13.17
N PRO A 218 -13.90 10.09 -12.87
CA PRO A 218 -14.88 9.09 -13.27
C PRO A 218 -14.91 8.82 -14.80
N GLU A 219 -14.57 9.82 -15.59
CA GLU A 219 -14.46 9.72 -17.04
C GLU A 219 -13.26 8.84 -17.45
N ASP A 220 -12.12 8.97 -16.77
CA ASP A 220 -10.95 8.12 -17.00
C ASP A 220 -11.27 6.66 -16.68
N VAL A 221 -11.93 6.41 -15.56
CA VAL A 221 -12.37 5.05 -15.18
C VAL A 221 -13.30 4.44 -16.22
N LYS A 222 -14.29 5.22 -16.70
CA LYS A 222 -15.21 4.76 -17.76
C LYS A 222 -14.51 4.48 -19.09
N ALA A 223 -13.48 5.25 -19.38
CA ALA A 223 -12.66 5.10 -20.59
C ALA A 223 -11.56 4.04 -20.46
N GLY A 224 -11.41 3.39 -19.30
CA GLY A 224 -10.34 2.42 -19.01
C GLY A 224 -8.93 3.02 -19.03
N LYS A 225 -8.81 4.32 -18.74
CA LYS A 225 -7.53 5.04 -18.71
C LYS A 225 -6.95 5.04 -17.29
N ASP A 226 -5.62 5.04 -17.20
CA ASP A 226 -4.87 5.20 -15.97
C ASP A 226 -3.86 6.35 -16.05
N PRO A 227 -4.32 7.61 -15.89
CA PRO A 227 -3.45 8.78 -16.02
C PRO A 227 -2.34 8.82 -14.97
N GLN A 228 -2.50 8.15 -13.82
CA GLN A 228 -1.46 8.05 -12.80
C GLN A 228 -0.31 7.16 -13.27
N LEU A 229 -0.62 5.97 -13.81
CA LEU A 229 0.37 5.07 -14.38
C LEU A 229 1.05 5.72 -15.59
N ASP A 230 0.28 6.34 -16.49
CA ASP A 230 0.81 7.03 -17.67
C ASP A 230 1.80 8.13 -17.26
N ARG A 231 1.46 8.93 -16.25
CA ARG A 231 2.33 10.00 -15.74
C ARG A 231 3.59 9.47 -15.06
N ALA A 232 3.49 8.35 -14.34
CA ALA A 232 4.64 7.67 -13.75
C ALA A 232 5.60 7.15 -14.82
N VAL A 233 5.07 6.53 -15.87
CA VAL A 233 5.87 6.07 -17.02
C VAL A 233 6.54 7.25 -17.72
N GLU A 234 5.81 8.33 -18.01
CA GLU A 234 6.36 9.54 -18.63
C GLU A 234 7.52 10.13 -17.78
N TYR A 235 7.35 10.16 -16.47
CA TYR A 235 8.38 10.67 -15.55
C TYR A 235 9.66 9.81 -15.58
N LEU A 236 9.51 8.48 -15.62
CA LEU A 236 10.65 7.56 -15.65
C LEU A 236 11.41 7.54 -16.98
N LEU A 237 10.77 7.95 -18.09
CA LEU A 237 11.36 7.94 -19.41
C LEU A 237 12.18 9.23 -19.73
N LYS A 238 12.05 10.24 -18.89
CA LYS A 238 12.87 11.47 -18.94
C LYS A 238 14.22 11.25 -18.29
#